data_6b41599ad7ed45b67aa3c48c17964600
#
_entry.id   6b41599ad7ed45b67aa3c48c17964600
#
_cell.length_a   1.000
_cell.length_b   1.000
_cell.length_c   1.000
_cell.angle_alpha   90.00
_cell.angle_beta   90.00
_cell.angle_gamma   90.00
#
_symmetry.space_group_name_H-M   'P 1'
#
loop_
_entity.id
_entity.type
_entity.pdbx_description
1 polymer ?
#
loop_
_entity_poly.entity_id
_entity_poly.type
_entity_poly.pdbx_seq_one_letter_code
_entity_poly.pdbx_strand_id
1 'polypeptide(L)'
;MPCEECKNGNVKWGKTGSCEYDSIAECEEANKDYYEEIKPTKIVELVIADDNEELAIDAISLVASPAIEQDMVYFGKEKNNLTLAKVDEDKRMLVSPALIPNKQIFRYDPNTDSEYYVYFSPETVRKASELYLKHNNHHKATYEHQDRVSGVLTVESWIKEGDQDKSKLYGYDLPNGTWFVKMRIENDELWSKIKDGELRGLSIEGYFTDKMEKMSERTPTNEEILKALNEIIKENQTKSN
;
A
#
# COMPACT_ATOMS: atom_id res chain seq x y z
N MET A 1 -12.17 -23.67 -7.85
CA MET A 1 -11.11 -24.63 -8.14
C MET A 1 -11.25 -25.09 -9.57
N PRO A 2 -10.18 -25.13 -10.35
CA PRO A 2 -10.32 -25.45 -11.77
C PRO A 2 -10.55 -26.93 -12.10
N CYS A 3 -10.11 -27.90 -11.26
CA CYS A 3 -10.38 -29.32 -11.47
C CYS A 3 -11.56 -29.78 -10.60
N GLU A 4 -12.59 -30.36 -11.22
CA GLU A 4 -13.83 -30.81 -10.57
C GLU A 4 -14.14 -32.27 -10.90
N GLU A 5 -14.58 -33.03 -9.87
CA GLU A 5 -15.01 -34.42 -10.08
C GLU A 5 -16.33 -34.51 -10.85
N CYS A 6 -16.38 -35.42 -11.77
CA CYS A 6 -17.57 -35.74 -12.55
C CYS A 6 -18.36 -36.87 -11.93
N LYS A 7 -19.64 -37.02 -12.28
CA LYS A 7 -20.53 -38.10 -11.79
C LYS A 7 -20.06 -39.52 -12.14
N ASN A 8 -19.21 -39.65 -13.14
CA ASN A 8 -18.66 -40.94 -13.59
C ASN A 8 -17.34 -41.34 -12.92
N GLY A 9 -16.88 -40.55 -11.96
CA GLY A 9 -15.62 -40.77 -11.25
C GLY A 9 -14.38 -40.13 -11.91
N ASN A 10 -14.51 -39.62 -13.13
CA ASN A 10 -13.44 -38.87 -13.81
C ASN A 10 -13.41 -37.43 -13.35
N VAL A 11 -12.41 -36.67 -13.80
CA VAL A 11 -12.20 -35.27 -13.47
C VAL A 11 -12.21 -34.41 -14.74
N LYS A 12 -12.69 -33.20 -14.62
CA LYS A 12 -12.73 -32.21 -15.69
C LYS A 12 -12.01 -30.92 -15.30
N TRP A 13 -11.54 -30.21 -16.30
CA TRP A 13 -11.01 -28.87 -16.13
C TRP A 13 -12.12 -27.82 -16.19
N GLY A 14 -12.29 -27.11 -15.08
CA GLY A 14 -13.30 -26.07 -14.96
C GLY A 14 -14.75 -26.58 -14.97
N LYS A 15 -15.71 -25.66 -14.92
CA LYS A 15 -17.15 -26.00 -14.87
C LYS A 15 -17.68 -26.63 -16.16
N THR A 16 -17.09 -26.32 -17.29
CA THR A 16 -17.57 -26.68 -18.64
C THR A 16 -16.67 -27.68 -19.37
N GLY A 17 -15.54 -28.09 -18.78
CA GLY A 17 -14.61 -29.04 -19.38
C GLY A 17 -15.16 -30.45 -19.52
N SER A 18 -14.52 -31.26 -20.38
CA SER A 18 -14.82 -32.69 -20.56
C SER A 18 -14.27 -33.51 -19.38
N CYS A 19 -14.97 -34.59 -19.01
CA CYS A 19 -14.53 -35.50 -17.94
C CYS A 19 -13.52 -36.51 -18.49
N GLU A 20 -12.29 -36.04 -18.74
CA GLU A 20 -11.26 -36.77 -19.48
C GLU A 20 -10.04 -37.20 -18.65
N TYR A 21 -9.90 -36.67 -17.42
CA TYR A 21 -8.80 -37.00 -16.54
C TYR A 21 -9.21 -38.09 -15.53
N ASP A 22 -8.31 -39.01 -15.24
CA ASP A 22 -8.57 -40.11 -14.32
C ASP A 22 -8.46 -39.70 -12.83
N SER A 23 -7.81 -38.56 -12.57
CA SER A 23 -7.64 -38.02 -11.22
C SER A 23 -7.49 -36.50 -11.20
N ILE A 24 -7.71 -35.90 -10.03
CA ILE A 24 -7.45 -34.47 -9.80
C ILE A 24 -5.97 -34.15 -10.07
N ALA A 25 -5.05 -34.99 -9.63
CA ALA A 25 -3.62 -34.81 -9.83
C ALA A 25 -3.23 -34.79 -11.33
N GLU A 26 -3.84 -35.66 -12.15
CA GLU A 26 -3.62 -35.68 -13.60
C GLU A 26 -4.17 -34.42 -14.28
N CYS A 27 -5.37 -33.97 -13.85
CA CYS A 27 -5.97 -32.73 -14.34
C CYS A 27 -5.11 -31.50 -13.98
N GLU A 28 -4.57 -31.44 -12.78
CA GLU A 28 -3.69 -30.37 -12.31
C GLU A 28 -2.35 -30.37 -13.03
N GLU A 29 -1.75 -31.51 -13.25
CA GLU A 29 -0.49 -31.65 -14.00
C GLU A 29 -0.67 -31.26 -15.47
N ALA A 30 -1.77 -31.67 -16.10
CA ALA A 30 -2.09 -31.32 -17.49
C ALA A 30 -2.35 -29.81 -17.67
N ASN A 31 -2.74 -29.11 -16.61
CA ASN A 31 -3.00 -27.67 -16.61
C ASN A 31 -2.06 -26.90 -15.67
N LYS A 32 -0.83 -27.40 -15.56
CA LYS A 32 0.19 -26.86 -14.66
C LYS A 32 0.49 -25.38 -14.91
N ASP A 33 0.52 -24.97 -16.18
CA ASP A 33 0.79 -23.58 -16.58
C ASP A 33 -0.22 -22.60 -15.96
N TYR A 34 -1.48 -23.02 -15.79
CA TYR A 34 -2.50 -22.20 -15.14
C TYR A 34 -2.19 -21.96 -13.64
N TYR A 35 -1.62 -22.94 -12.96
CA TYR A 35 -1.22 -22.81 -11.56
C TYR A 35 0.11 -22.06 -11.40
N GLU A 36 0.98 -22.13 -12.40
CA GLU A 36 2.23 -21.35 -12.43
C GLU A 36 1.97 -19.86 -12.69
N GLU A 37 0.90 -19.52 -13.43
CA GLU A 37 0.45 -18.12 -13.61
C GLU A 37 -0.15 -17.49 -12.35
N ILE A 38 -0.71 -18.28 -11.43
CA ILE A 38 -1.21 -17.82 -10.14
C ILE A 38 -0.05 -17.79 -9.12
N LYS A 39 1.00 -17.04 -9.40
CA LYS A 39 1.98 -16.72 -8.36
C LYS A 39 1.27 -15.93 -7.27
N PRO A 40 1.35 -16.32 -5.99
CA PRO A 40 0.77 -15.53 -4.91
C PRO A 40 1.41 -14.15 -4.96
N THR A 41 0.59 -13.12 -5.14
CA THR A 41 1.06 -11.74 -5.18
C THR A 41 1.71 -11.43 -3.84
N LYS A 42 3.00 -11.13 -3.83
CA LYS A 42 3.75 -10.78 -2.62
C LYS A 42 3.20 -9.47 -2.07
N ILE A 43 2.83 -9.46 -0.79
CA ILE A 43 2.41 -8.25 -0.07
C ILE A 43 3.40 -8.02 1.07
N VAL A 44 3.99 -6.84 1.14
CA VAL A 44 5.06 -6.51 2.09
C VAL A 44 4.66 -5.31 2.94
N GLU A 45 4.80 -5.43 4.26
CA GLU A 45 4.70 -4.27 5.14
C GLU A 45 6.02 -3.49 5.11
N LEU A 46 5.92 -2.18 4.83
CA LEU A 46 7.04 -1.27 4.94
C LEU A 46 7.09 -0.66 6.33
N VAL A 47 8.28 -0.63 6.92
CA VAL A 47 8.52 -0.07 8.24
C VAL A 47 9.68 0.93 8.22
N ILE A 48 9.73 1.77 9.25
CA ILE A 48 10.84 2.68 9.51
C ILE A 48 11.77 1.98 10.50
N ALA A 49 12.98 1.64 10.05
CA ALA A 49 14.01 1.08 10.91
C ALA A 49 14.55 2.15 11.89
N ASP A 50 14.87 1.74 13.12
CA ASP A 50 15.28 2.68 14.17
C ASP A 50 16.63 3.35 13.87
N ASP A 51 17.51 2.69 13.14
CA ASP A 51 18.79 3.22 12.68
C ASP A 51 18.70 4.19 11.51
N ASN A 52 17.53 4.28 10.87
CA ASN A 52 17.27 5.11 9.68
C ASN A 52 16.16 6.17 9.89
N GLU A 53 15.82 6.49 11.14
CA GLU A 53 14.75 7.45 11.42
C GLU A 53 14.96 8.82 10.77
N GLU A 54 16.20 9.28 10.65
CA GLU A 54 16.54 10.58 10.03
C GLU A 54 16.19 10.62 8.54
N LEU A 55 16.20 9.47 7.87
CA LEU A 55 15.92 9.34 6.43
C LEU A 55 14.48 8.89 6.15
N ALA A 56 13.70 8.60 7.19
CA ALA A 56 12.39 7.96 7.05
C ALA A 56 11.43 8.75 6.15
N ILE A 57 11.32 10.06 6.37
CA ILE A 57 10.55 10.96 5.50
C ILE A 57 11.41 12.18 5.21
N ASP A 58 11.90 12.27 3.99
CA ASP A 58 12.74 13.40 3.57
C ASP A 58 11.92 14.56 3.00
N ALA A 59 10.91 14.26 2.18
CA ALA A 59 10.09 15.27 1.52
C ALA A 59 8.68 14.74 1.19
N ILE A 60 7.80 15.66 0.82
CA ILE A 60 6.53 15.35 0.18
C ILE A 60 6.60 15.85 -1.26
N SER A 61 6.30 14.97 -2.22
CA SER A 61 6.26 15.28 -3.65
C SER A 61 4.85 15.65 -4.10
N LEU A 62 4.76 16.68 -4.94
CA LEU A 62 3.55 16.97 -5.70
C LEU A 62 3.61 16.19 -7.01
N VAL A 63 2.60 15.36 -7.26
CA VAL A 63 2.61 14.40 -8.37
C VAL A 63 1.31 14.41 -9.17
N ALA A 64 1.42 14.07 -10.45
CA ALA A 64 0.27 13.86 -11.32
C ALA A 64 -0.51 12.58 -10.96
N SER A 65 0.22 11.52 -10.55
CA SER A 65 -0.35 10.21 -10.23
C SER A 65 0.09 9.75 -8.84
N PRO A 66 -0.67 10.10 -7.79
CA PRO A 66 -0.32 9.70 -6.42
C PRO A 66 -0.41 8.18 -6.23
N ALA A 67 0.61 7.59 -5.64
CA ALA A 67 0.68 6.15 -5.38
C ALA A 67 -0.46 5.63 -4.46
N ILE A 68 -0.99 6.50 -3.61
CA ILE A 68 -2.15 6.21 -2.75
C ILE A 68 -3.49 6.35 -3.47
N GLU A 69 -3.51 6.69 -4.77
CA GLU A 69 -4.71 6.84 -5.62
C GLU A 69 -5.78 7.77 -5.01
N GLN A 70 -5.36 8.84 -4.34
CA GLN A 70 -6.24 9.85 -3.76
C GLN A 70 -5.82 11.23 -4.24
N ASP A 71 -6.78 11.93 -4.85
CA ASP A 71 -6.57 13.31 -5.30
C ASP A 71 -6.54 14.28 -4.11
N MET A 72 -5.75 15.34 -4.24
CA MET A 72 -5.77 16.46 -3.30
C MET A 72 -6.97 17.37 -3.54
N VAL A 73 -7.39 18.02 -2.47
CA VAL A 73 -8.40 19.08 -2.52
C VAL A 73 -7.70 20.42 -2.35
N TYR A 74 -7.81 21.28 -3.34
CA TYR A 74 -7.32 22.65 -3.22
C TYR A 74 -8.47 23.65 -3.09
N PHE A 75 -8.21 24.73 -2.40
CA PHE A 75 -9.17 25.78 -2.21
C PHE A 75 -9.25 26.69 -3.44
N GLY A 76 -10.47 26.86 -4.00
CA GLY A 76 -10.72 27.58 -5.24
C GLY A 76 -11.47 26.79 -6.31
N LYS A 77 -11.72 25.49 -6.12
CA LYS A 77 -12.48 24.65 -7.05
C LYS A 77 -13.98 24.78 -6.77
N GLU A 78 -14.75 25.35 -7.71
CA GLU A 78 -16.20 25.62 -7.58
C GLU A 78 -17.08 24.35 -7.34
N LYS A 79 -16.57 23.16 -7.48
CA LYS A 79 -17.34 21.91 -7.44
C LYS A 79 -17.44 21.23 -6.07
N ASN A 80 -16.71 21.67 -5.08
CA ASN A 80 -16.87 21.15 -3.74
C ASN A 80 -17.88 22.00 -2.99
N ASN A 81 -19.10 21.47 -2.76
CA ASN A 81 -20.15 22.04 -1.90
C ASN A 81 -19.71 22.15 -0.42
N LEU A 82 -18.49 22.55 -0.19
CA LEU A 82 -17.99 22.93 1.11
C LEU A 82 -18.54 24.33 1.39
N THR A 83 -19.59 24.39 2.20
CA THR A 83 -20.18 25.61 2.76
C THR A 83 -19.22 26.35 3.73
N LEU A 84 -17.95 26.06 3.63
CA LEU A 84 -16.90 26.77 4.34
C LEU A 84 -16.45 27.93 3.45
N ALA A 85 -17.19 29.03 3.60
CA ALA A 85 -16.79 30.39 3.26
C ALA A 85 -16.15 30.53 1.87
N LYS A 86 -16.49 31.55 1.14
CA LYS A 86 -15.69 32.10 0.05
C LYS A 86 -14.22 31.90 0.40
N VAL A 87 -13.66 30.76 -0.03
CA VAL A 87 -12.28 30.45 0.20
C VAL A 87 -11.50 31.37 -0.70
N ASP A 88 -10.82 32.26 -0.06
CA ASP A 88 -9.89 33.19 -0.60
C ASP A 88 -8.95 32.44 -1.56
N GLU A 89 -9.14 32.61 -2.87
CA GLU A 89 -8.20 32.07 -3.88
C GLU A 89 -6.76 32.49 -3.60
N ASP A 90 -6.63 33.61 -2.88
CA ASP A 90 -5.34 34.15 -2.42
C ASP A 90 -4.63 33.27 -1.37
N LYS A 91 -5.31 32.32 -0.72
CA LYS A 91 -4.65 31.49 0.31
C LYS A 91 -3.79 30.38 -0.25
N ARG A 92 -4.01 29.97 -1.51
CA ARG A 92 -3.20 28.94 -2.21
C ARG A 92 -2.97 27.69 -1.33
N MET A 93 -4.04 27.15 -0.80
CA MET A 93 -4.00 26.02 0.14
C MET A 93 -4.50 24.76 -0.52
N LEU A 94 -3.89 23.64 -0.21
CA LEU A 94 -4.40 22.32 -0.52
C LEU A 94 -4.44 21.43 0.73
N VAL A 95 -5.29 20.43 0.70
CA VAL A 95 -5.36 19.34 1.68
C VAL A 95 -5.26 18.02 0.94
N SER A 96 -4.47 17.10 1.45
CA SER A 96 -4.36 15.76 0.89
C SER A 96 -3.97 14.75 1.96
N PRO A 97 -4.41 13.49 1.85
CA PRO A 97 -3.74 12.40 2.55
C PRO A 97 -2.31 12.29 2.04
N ALA A 98 -1.37 12.04 2.95
CA ALA A 98 0.03 11.74 2.65
C ALA A 98 0.29 10.24 2.70
N LEU A 99 -0.29 9.53 3.71
CA LEU A 99 -0.28 8.07 3.81
C LEU A 99 -1.62 7.56 4.32
N ILE A 100 -2.06 6.44 3.75
CA ILE A 100 -3.28 5.72 4.16
C ILE A 100 -2.86 4.38 4.74
N PRO A 101 -3.23 4.05 5.99
CA PRO A 101 -2.83 2.80 6.61
C PRO A 101 -3.48 1.61 5.90
N ASN A 102 -2.72 0.52 5.77
CA ASN A 102 -3.14 -0.74 5.17
C ASN A 102 -3.58 -0.65 3.69
N LYS A 103 -3.42 0.51 3.04
CA LYS A 103 -3.65 0.62 1.61
C LYS A 103 -2.51 -0.04 0.85
N GLN A 104 -2.85 -1.00 0.01
CA GLN A 104 -1.89 -1.67 -0.87
C GLN A 104 -1.49 -0.71 -2.00
N ILE A 105 -0.19 -0.58 -2.20
CA ILE A 105 0.45 0.26 -3.21
C ILE A 105 1.25 -0.67 -4.13
N PHE A 106 0.90 -0.66 -5.40
CA PHE A 106 1.57 -1.47 -6.42
C PHE A 106 3.05 -1.09 -6.56
N ARG A 107 3.90 -2.10 -6.73
CA ARG A 107 5.33 -1.98 -7.02
C ARG A 107 5.74 -3.01 -8.06
N TYR A 108 6.72 -2.66 -8.85
CA TYR A 108 7.36 -3.53 -9.82
C TYR A 108 8.88 -3.53 -9.59
N ASP A 109 9.47 -4.71 -9.48
CA ASP A 109 10.92 -4.87 -9.38
C ASP A 109 11.48 -5.30 -10.74
N PRO A 110 12.19 -4.41 -11.45
CA PRO A 110 12.75 -4.72 -12.76
C PRO A 110 13.90 -5.75 -12.73
N ASN A 111 14.53 -5.97 -11.57
CA ASN A 111 15.63 -6.92 -11.46
C ASN A 111 15.14 -8.37 -11.39
N THR A 112 13.98 -8.57 -10.81
CA THR A 112 13.36 -9.89 -10.64
C THR A 112 12.16 -10.10 -11.55
N ASP A 113 11.80 -9.09 -12.36
CA ASP A 113 10.60 -9.06 -13.21
C ASP A 113 9.35 -9.48 -12.44
N SER A 114 9.19 -8.92 -11.23
CA SER A 114 8.11 -9.31 -10.34
C SER A 114 7.27 -8.12 -9.89
N GLU A 115 5.97 -8.35 -9.87
CA GLU A 115 4.97 -7.44 -9.32
C GLU A 115 4.69 -7.78 -7.86
N TYR A 116 4.56 -6.77 -7.02
CA TYR A 116 4.23 -6.95 -5.62
C TYR A 116 3.50 -5.72 -5.08
N TYR A 117 2.91 -5.85 -3.90
CA TYR A 117 2.28 -4.74 -3.21
C TYR A 117 3.01 -4.44 -1.91
N VAL A 118 3.05 -3.17 -1.57
CA VAL A 118 3.52 -2.72 -0.25
C VAL A 118 2.40 -2.00 0.48
N TYR A 119 2.45 -1.98 1.81
CA TYR A 119 1.56 -1.20 2.64
C TYR A 119 2.27 -0.71 3.89
N PHE A 120 1.65 0.26 4.56
CA PHE A 120 2.12 0.81 5.84
C PHE A 120 1.09 0.51 6.92
N SER A 121 1.52 -0.01 8.06
CA SER A 121 0.64 -0.17 9.22
C SER A 121 0.25 1.19 9.81
N PRO A 122 -0.84 1.29 10.61
CA PRO A 122 -1.21 2.52 11.31
C PRO A 122 -0.07 3.08 12.18
N GLU A 123 0.72 2.19 12.80
CA GLU A 123 1.87 2.57 13.63
C GLU A 123 2.97 3.21 12.78
N THR A 124 3.29 2.62 11.63
CA THR A 124 4.28 3.17 10.70
C THR A 124 3.83 4.51 10.14
N VAL A 125 2.54 4.66 9.80
CA VAL A 125 1.99 5.94 9.33
C VAL A 125 2.11 7.02 10.40
N ARG A 126 1.80 6.71 11.66
CA ARG A 126 1.95 7.63 12.79
C ARG A 126 3.41 8.02 12.99
N LYS A 127 4.32 7.04 13.07
CA LYS A 127 5.76 7.27 13.21
C LYS A 127 6.30 8.16 12.08
N ALA A 128 5.89 7.91 10.83
CA ALA A 128 6.25 8.73 9.67
C ALA A 128 5.82 10.19 9.83
N SER A 129 4.57 10.44 10.25
CA SER A 129 4.04 11.79 10.44
C SER A 129 4.77 12.57 11.55
N GLU A 130 5.17 11.90 12.63
CA GLU A 130 5.92 12.48 13.74
C GLU A 130 7.36 12.82 13.32
N LEU A 131 8.04 11.89 12.62
CA LEU A 131 9.41 12.10 12.14
C LEU A 131 9.49 13.21 11.09
N TYR A 132 8.49 13.33 10.22
CA TYR A 132 8.39 14.42 9.27
C TYR A 132 8.46 15.81 9.93
N LEU A 133 7.77 15.99 11.05
CA LEU A 133 7.82 17.24 11.82
C LEU A 133 9.06 17.34 12.69
N LYS A 134 9.48 16.24 13.35
CA LYS A 134 10.69 16.18 14.21
C LYS A 134 11.94 16.63 13.45
N HIS A 135 12.06 16.25 12.18
CA HIS A 135 13.21 16.58 11.33
C HIS A 135 13.04 17.88 10.52
N ASN A 136 12.04 18.71 10.84
CA ASN A 136 11.78 19.99 10.18
C ASN A 136 11.58 19.89 8.66
N ASN A 137 10.96 18.79 8.19
CA ASN A 137 10.77 18.54 6.76
C ASN A 137 9.54 19.25 6.16
N HIS A 138 8.79 19.99 6.98
CA HIS A 138 7.57 20.71 6.59
C HIS A 138 7.73 21.74 5.47
N HIS A 139 8.96 22.11 5.11
CA HIS A 139 9.29 23.02 4.02
C HIS A 139 10.04 22.32 2.87
N LYS A 140 10.22 21.00 2.96
CA LYS A 140 10.89 20.23 1.93
C LYS A 140 9.84 19.58 1.03
N ALA A 141 9.84 19.98 -0.23
CA ALA A 141 8.97 19.41 -1.24
C ALA A 141 9.73 19.14 -2.53
N THR A 142 9.21 18.21 -3.32
CA THR A 142 9.73 17.91 -4.66
C THR A 142 8.59 17.93 -5.68
N TYR A 143 8.95 17.98 -6.95
CA TYR A 143 8.07 17.85 -8.09
C TYR A 143 8.37 16.52 -8.78
N GLU A 144 7.36 15.66 -8.92
CA GLU A 144 7.46 14.34 -9.58
C GLU A 144 8.65 13.48 -9.09
N HIS A 145 8.98 13.55 -7.79
CA HIS A 145 10.12 12.84 -7.18
C HIS A 145 11.50 13.17 -7.79
N GLN A 146 11.62 14.26 -8.51
CA GLN A 146 12.86 14.61 -9.22
C GLN A 146 13.48 15.90 -8.67
N ASP A 147 12.79 17.02 -8.82
CA ASP A 147 13.34 18.31 -8.53
C ASP A 147 12.86 18.84 -7.18
N ARG A 148 13.80 19.33 -6.35
CA ARG A 148 13.47 20.10 -5.15
C ARG A 148 12.81 21.41 -5.55
N VAL A 149 11.67 21.71 -4.94
CA VAL A 149 10.91 22.94 -5.20
C VAL A 149 10.84 23.81 -3.97
N SER A 150 10.84 25.12 -4.18
CA SER A 150 10.64 26.13 -3.12
C SER A 150 9.22 26.69 -3.15
N GLY A 151 8.82 27.38 -2.09
CA GLY A 151 7.49 27.98 -2.00
C GLY A 151 6.38 26.97 -1.72
N VAL A 152 6.73 25.85 -1.09
CA VAL A 152 5.79 24.85 -0.60
C VAL A 152 6.02 24.67 0.89
N LEU A 153 4.96 24.83 1.68
CA LEU A 153 5.02 24.75 3.13
C LEU A 153 3.86 23.92 3.68
N THR A 154 4.15 22.88 4.43
CA THR A 154 3.14 22.16 5.24
C THR A 154 2.79 23.02 6.46
N VAL A 155 1.55 23.46 6.52
CA VAL A 155 1.03 24.33 7.59
C VAL A 155 0.22 23.58 8.64
N GLU A 156 -0.30 22.41 8.29
CA GLU A 156 -0.97 21.49 9.20
C GLU A 156 -0.57 20.05 8.84
N SER A 157 -0.37 19.23 9.87
CA SER A 157 -0.13 17.78 9.75
C SER A 157 -0.90 17.10 10.87
N TRP A 158 -1.73 16.09 10.54
CA TRP A 158 -2.52 15.38 11.54
C TRP A 158 -2.83 13.95 11.14
N ILE A 159 -3.07 13.11 12.13
CA ILE A 159 -3.61 11.76 11.94
C ILE A 159 -5.13 11.83 12.13
N LYS A 160 -5.87 11.26 11.18
CA LYS A 160 -7.32 11.15 11.28
C LYS A 160 -7.72 10.25 12.46
N GLU A 161 -8.55 10.78 13.34
CA GLU A 161 -9.08 10.06 14.49
C GLU A 161 -10.60 10.27 14.61
N GLY A 162 -11.33 9.15 14.61
CA GLY A 162 -12.78 9.15 14.77
C GLY A 162 -13.57 9.67 13.57
N ASP A 163 -14.90 9.65 13.75
CA ASP A 163 -15.85 9.97 12.67
C ASP A 163 -16.11 11.47 12.48
N GLN A 164 -15.73 12.29 13.45
CA GLN A 164 -15.89 13.75 13.40
C GLN A 164 -14.61 14.48 12.99
N ASP A 165 -13.66 13.75 12.42
CA ASP A 165 -12.40 14.34 11.97
C ASP A 165 -12.61 15.38 10.86
N LYS A 166 -11.80 16.45 10.90
CA LYS A 166 -11.87 17.55 9.94
C LYS A 166 -11.63 17.15 8.48
N SER A 167 -11.05 15.98 8.21
CA SER A 167 -10.90 15.45 6.85
C SER A 167 -12.22 15.31 6.11
N LYS A 168 -13.32 15.07 6.83
CA LYS A 168 -14.67 15.03 6.24
C LYS A 168 -15.13 16.37 5.70
N LEU A 169 -14.66 17.48 6.26
CA LEU A 169 -14.94 18.82 5.74
C LEU A 169 -14.34 19.04 4.33
N TYR A 170 -13.33 18.26 4.00
CA TYR A 170 -12.67 18.27 2.69
C TYR A 170 -13.17 17.16 1.76
N GLY A 171 -14.23 16.42 2.16
CA GLY A 171 -14.86 15.38 1.34
C GLY A 171 -14.14 14.02 1.39
N TYR A 172 -13.20 13.82 2.31
CA TYR A 172 -12.52 12.54 2.45
C TYR A 172 -13.27 11.59 3.38
N ASP A 173 -13.46 10.35 2.90
CA ASP A 173 -13.95 9.22 3.72
C ASP A 173 -12.88 8.11 3.74
N LEU A 174 -11.83 8.34 4.50
CA LEU A 174 -10.68 7.47 4.64
C LEU A 174 -10.62 6.85 6.05
N PRO A 175 -9.90 5.72 6.24
CA PRO A 175 -9.82 5.06 7.53
C PRO A 175 -9.14 5.92 8.61
N ASN A 176 -9.43 5.61 9.89
CA ASN A 176 -8.67 6.16 11.00
C ASN A 176 -7.21 5.76 10.90
N GLY A 177 -6.30 6.61 11.35
CA GLY A 177 -4.86 6.43 11.18
C GLY A 177 -4.31 7.01 9.87
N THR A 178 -5.15 7.52 8.96
CA THR A 178 -4.68 8.23 7.76
C THR A 178 -3.95 9.51 8.16
N TRP A 179 -2.75 9.68 7.63
CA TRP A 179 -1.98 10.91 7.80
C TRP A 179 -2.37 11.91 6.73
N PHE A 180 -2.85 13.07 7.16
CA PHE A 180 -3.20 14.21 6.32
C PHE A 180 -2.23 15.36 6.50
N VAL A 181 -2.03 16.11 5.43
CA VAL A 181 -1.31 17.38 5.45
C VAL A 181 -2.14 18.47 4.76
N LYS A 182 -1.96 19.71 5.25
CA LYS A 182 -2.43 20.91 4.57
C LYS A 182 -1.22 21.74 4.20
N MET A 183 -1.13 22.12 2.95
CA MET A 183 0.03 22.81 2.41
C MET A 183 -0.34 24.15 1.81
N ARG A 184 0.53 25.14 1.98
CA ARG A 184 0.50 26.42 1.28
C ARG A 184 1.45 26.36 0.08
N ILE A 185 0.98 26.77 -1.07
CA ILE A 185 1.75 26.78 -2.32
C ILE A 185 1.98 28.22 -2.74
N GLU A 186 3.16 28.77 -2.43
CA GLU A 186 3.57 30.13 -2.80
C GLU A 186 4.20 30.17 -4.20
N ASN A 187 4.60 29.02 -4.74
CA ASN A 187 5.13 28.86 -6.08
C ASN A 187 4.03 29.01 -7.14
N ASP A 188 4.12 30.02 -7.99
CA ASP A 188 3.10 30.34 -9.00
C ASP A 188 2.93 29.24 -10.06
N GLU A 189 4.04 28.64 -10.51
CA GLU A 189 4.02 27.58 -11.52
C GLU A 189 3.33 26.33 -10.98
N LEU A 190 3.71 25.87 -9.78
CA LEU A 190 3.10 24.73 -9.13
C LEU A 190 1.61 24.98 -8.86
N TRP A 191 1.26 26.20 -8.42
CA TRP A 191 -0.14 26.53 -8.18
C TRP A 191 -0.99 26.51 -9.46
N SER A 192 -0.42 26.96 -10.59
CA SER A 192 -1.07 26.85 -11.90
C SER A 192 -1.31 25.39 -12.28
N LYS A 193 -0.30 24.54 -12.18
CA LYS A 193 -0.38 23.11 -12.47
C LYS A 193 -1.43 22.38 -11.60
N ILE A 194 -1.57 22.77 -10.34
CA ILE A 194 -2.60 22.24 -9.43
C ILE A 194 -4.00 22.65 -9.92
N LYS A 195 -4.20 23.93 -10.26
CA LYS A 195 -5.51 24.41 -10.77
C LYS A 195 -5.89 23.77 -12.11
N ASP A 196 -4.94 23.55 -12.97
CA ASP A 196 -5.12 22.93 -14.28
C ASP A 196 -5.35 21.41 -14.20
N GLY A 197 -5.14 20.81 -12.99
CA GLY A 197 -5.31 19.39 -12.75
C GLY A 197 -4.15 18.52 -13.27
N GLU A 198 -3.03 19.14 -13.58
CA GLU A 198 -1.78 18.47 -13.94
C GLU A 198 -1.20 17.75 -12.71
N LEU A 199 -1.17 18.46 -11.57
CA LEU A 199 -0.78 17.90 -10.27
C LEU A 199 -2.06 17.55 -9.48
N ARG A 200 -2.20 16.28 -9.13
CA ARG A 200 -3.45 15.75 -8.57
C ARG A 200 -3.34 15.27 -7.14
N GLY A 201 -2.15 14.92 -6.68
CA GLY A 201 -1.99 14.38 -5.35
C GLY A 201 -0.59 14.56 -4.77
N LEU A 202 -0.40 13.94 -3.64
CA LEU A 202 0.87 13.91 -2.92
C LEU A 202 1.43 12.49 -2.90
N SER A 203 2.75 12.40 -2.88
CA SER A 203 3.49 11.17 -2.61
C SER A 203 4.61 11.48 -1.62
N ILE A 204 4.94 10.56 -0.76
CA ILE A 204 6.03 10.74 0.20
C ILE A 204 7.36 10.24 -0.36
N GLU A 205 8.41 10.92 0.02
CA GLU A 205 9.79 10.51 -0.21
C GLU A 205 10.44 10.18 1.13
N GLY A 206 11.03 8.99 1.20
CA GLY A 206 11.67 8.54 2.41
C GLY A 206 12.25 7.14 2.25
N TYR A 207 12.99 6.73 3.26
CA TYR A 207 13.60 5.41 3.31
C TYR A 207 12.77 4.48 4.21
N PHE A 208 12.20 3.45 3.59
CA PHE A 208 11.46 2.40 4.28
C PHE A 208 12.10 1.05 3.98
N THR A 209 12.06 0.16 4.94
CA THR A 209 12.56 -1.21 4.80
C THR A 209 11.39 -2.18 4.85
N ASP A 210 11.56 -3.32 4.18
CA ASP A 210 10.65 -4.45 4.34
C ASP A 210 10.66 -4.88 5.82
N LYS A 211 9.48 -5.07 6.39
CA LYS A 211 9.36 -5.71 7.69
C LYS A 211 9.88 -7.12 7.53
N MET A 212 11.08 -7.36 8.00
CA MET A 212 11.54 -8.71 8.22
C MET A 212 10.63 -9.30 9.31
N GLU A 213 9.68 -10.16 8.93
CA GLU A 213 9.13 -11.08 9.90
C GLU A 213 10.35 -11.78 10.50
N LYS A 214 10.65 -11.47 11.76
CA LYS A 214 11.39 -12.42 12.56
C LYS A 214 10.55 -13.67 12.47
N MET A 215 10.93 -14.60 11.59
CA MET A 215 10.52 -15.99 11.78
C MET A 215 10.82 -16.21 13.24
N SER A 216 9.77 -16.27 14.04
CA SER A 216 9.95 -16.53 15.46
C SER A 216 10.81 -17.75 15.48
N GLU A 217 11.98 -17.67 16.11
CA GLU A 217 12.74 -18.81 16.57
C GLU A 217 11.90 -19.49 17.65
N ARG A 218 10.68 -19.86 17.29
CA ARG A 218 9.89 -20.78 18.05
C ARG A 218 10.57 -22.11 17.82
N THR A 219 11.53 -22.43 18.66
CA THR A 219 12.03 -23.79 18.77
C THR A 219 10.80 -24.67 18.96
N PRO A 220 10.48 -25.55 17.99
CA PRO A 220 9.32 -26.40 18.12
C PRO A 220 9.42 -27.18 19.43
N THR A 221 8.32 -27.26 20.14
CA THR A 221 8.27 -28.03 21.39
C THR A 221 8.60 -29.50 21.10
N ASN A 222 9.14 -30.21 22.07
CA ASN A 222 9.41 -31.64 21.92
C ASN A 222 8.16 -32.45 21.48
N GLU A 223 6.96 -31.99 21.85
CA GLU A 223 5.69 -32.60 21.44
C GLU A 223 5.39 -32.37 19.95
N GLU A 224 5.67 -31.17 19.43
CA GLU A 224 5.51 -30.85 18.00
C GLU A 224 6.52 -31.63 17.15
N ILE A 225 7.77 -31.77 17.63
CA ILE A 225 8.79 -32.59 16.95
C ILE A 225 8.37 -34.06 16.94
N LEU A 226 7.90 -34.61 18.06
CA LEU A 226 7.43 -35.99 18.15
C LEU A 226 6.21 -36.25 17.26
N LYS A 227 5.30 -35.28 17.14
CA LYS A 227 4.14 -35.39 16.26
C LYS A 227 4.55 -35.43 14.79
N ALA A 228 5.43 -34.54 14.36
CA ALA A 228 5.96 -34.50 12.99
C ALA A 228 6.74 -35.79 12.65
N LEU A 229 7.57 -36.29 13.56
CA LEU A 229 8.27 -37.56 13.39
C LEU A 229 7.31 -38.75 13.25
N ASN A 230 6.26 -38.80 14.05
CA ASN A 230 5.24 -39.86 13.96
C ASN A 230 4.45 -39.80 12.64
N GLU A 231 4.19 -38.63 12.10
CA GLU A 231 3.55 -38.43 10.79
C GLU A 231 4.46 -38.96 9.67
N ILE A 232 5.74 -38.59 9.66
CA ILE A 232 6.75 -39.08 8.69
C ILE A 232 6.90 -40.60 8.77
N ILE A 233 6.91 -41.20 9.96
CA ILE A 233 7.00 -42.66 10.14
C ILE A 233 5.78 -43.33 9.55
N LYS A 234 4.57 -42.84 9.78
CA LYS A 234 3.33 -43.37 9.21
C LYS A 234 3.31 -43.29 7.69
N GLU A 235 3.72 -42.16 7.09
CA GLU A 235 3.80 -42.04 5.65
C GLU A 235 4.81 -43.00 5.00
N ASN A 236 5.94 -43.24 5.65
CA ASN A 236 6.93 -44.20 5.16
C ASN A 236 6.48 -45.67 5.31
N GLN A 237 5.65 -45.99 6.30
CA GLN A 237 5.07 -47.33 6.47
C GLN A 237 3.97 -47.61 5.45
N THR A 238 3.22 -46.58 4.98
CA THR A 238 2.21 -46.72 3.95
C THR A 238 2.79 -46.83 2.52
N LYS A 239 4.03 -46.39 2.31
CA LYS A 239 4.75 -46.51 1.02
C LYS A 239 5.53 -47.84 0.86
N SER A 240 5.61 -48.65 1.92
CA SER A 240 6.36 -49.94 1.93
C SER A 240 5.46 -51.20 1.91
N ASN A 241 4.18 -51.00 1.73
CA ASN A 241 3.18 -52.06 1.48
C ASN A 241 2.57 -51.81 0.06
#